data_aa835dc031dc1a1b072b2478605c6a5c
#
_entry.id   aa835dc031dc1a1b072b2478605c6a5c
#
_cell.length_a   1.000
_cell.length_b   1.000
_cell.length_c   1.000
_cell.angle_alpha   90.00
_cell.angle_beta   90.00
_cell.angle_gamma   90.00
#
_symmetry.space_group_name_H-M   'P 1'
#
loop_
_entity.id
_entity.type
_entity.pdbx_description
1 polymer ?
#
loop_
_entity_poly.entity_id
_entity_poly.type
_entity_poly.pdbx_seq_one_letter_code
_entity_poly.pdbx_strand_id
1 'polypeptide(L)'
;MVSYKDLGLVNTREMFAKAIKGGYAVPAFNFNNMEQLQAIVMAAAETKSPVILQVSKGARNYANQTLLRYMAEGAVEYAKELGWAKPQIVLHLDHGDSFELCKSCVDM
;
A
#
# COMPACT_ATOMS: atom_id res chain seq x y z
N MET A 1 9.73 13.18 -7.78
CA MET A 1 8.48 12.37 -7.75
C MET A 1 8.66 11.06 -8.50
N VAL A 2 8.23 9.97 -7.90
CA VAL A 2 8.25 8.65 -8.52
C VAL A 2 6.82 8.21 -8.76
N SER A 3 6.51 7.71 -9.95
CA SER A 3 5.17 7.18 -10.22
C SER A 3 4.91 5.92 -9.40
N TYR A 4 3.71 5.82 -8.83
CA TYR A 4 3.29 4.59 -8.13
C TYR A 4 3.40 3.36 -9.03
N LYS A 5 3.22 3.54 -10.33
CA LYS A 5 3.35 2.45 -11.32
C LYS A 5 4.77 1.91 -11.39
N ASP A 6 5.76 2.79 -11.27
CA ASP A 6 7.17 2.40 -11.30
C ASP A 6 7.56 1.58 -10.06
N LEU A 7 6.83 1.76 -8.96
CA LEU A 7 6.98 0.98 -7.74
C LEU A 7 6.19 -0.34 -7.77
N GLY A 8 5.45 -0.60 -8.84
CA GLY A 8 4.60 -1.78 -8.94
C GLY A 8 3.28 -1.68 -8.18
N LEU A 9 2.97 -0.52 -7.65
CA LEU A 9 1.71 -0.26 -6.95
C LEU A 9 0.58 0.00 -7.95
N VAL A 10 -0.66 -0.19 -7.51
CA VAL A 10 -1.87 0.11 -8.29
C VAL A 10 -2.70 1.18 -7.59
N ASN A 11 -3.67 1.74 -8.29
CA ASN A 11 -4.65 2.63 -7.68
C ASN A 11 -5.96 1.88 -7.40
N THR A 12 -6.90 2.56 -6.75
CA THR A 12 -8.15 1.93 -6.30
C THR A 12 -9.24 1.84 -7.36
N ARG A 13 -9.07 2.47 -8.53
CA ARG A 13 -10.17 2.56 -9.52
C ARG A 13 -10.68 1.19 -9.95
N GLU A 14 -9.83 0.37 -10.54
CA GLU A 14 -10.22 -0.97 -11.00
C GLU A 14 -10.46 -1.92 -9.83
N MET A 15 -9.68 -1.79 -8.78
CA MET A 15 -9.80 -2.58 -7.56
C MET A 15 -11.21 -2.46 -6.97
N PHE A 16 -11.72 -1.23 -6.83
CA PHE A 16 -13.06 -0.99 -6.30
C PHE A 16 -14.17 -1.37 -7.28
N ALA A 17 -13.96 -1.16 -8.58
CA ALA A 17 -14.93 -1.58 -9.59
C ALA A 17 -15.15 -3.09 -9.54
N LYS A 18 -14.08 -3.87 -9.42
CA LYS A 18 -14.16 -5.33 -9.27
C LYS A 18 -14.82 -5.75 -7.96
N ALA A 19 -14.51 -5.05 -6.87
CA ALA A 19 -15.08 -5.33 -5.55
C ALA A 19 -16.60 -5.10 -5.55
N ILE A 20 -17.06 -4.00 -6.13
CA ILE A 20 -18.49 -3.68 -6.24
C ILE A 20 -19.21 -4.75 -7.09
N LYS A 21 -18.64 -5.08 -8.25
CA LYS A 21 -19.21 -6.09 -9.15
C LYS A 21 -19.25 -7.47 -8.52
N GLY A 22 -18.19 -7.83 -7.78
CA GLY A 22 -18.04 -9.14 -7.15
C GLY A 22 -18.72 -9.25 -5.79
N GLY A 23 -19.20 -8.15 -5.22
CA GLY A 23 -19.87 -8.15 -3.91
C GLY A 23 -18.94 -8.47 -2.74
N TYR A 24 -17.67 -8.00 -2.78
CA TYR A 24 -16.72 -8.21 -1.70
C TYR A 24 -16.07 -6.89 -1.25
N ALA A 25 -15.50 -6.89 -0.06
CA ALA A 25 -14.76 -5.75 0.49
C ALA A 25 -13.26 -5.89 0.23
N VAL A 26 -12.59 -4.74 0.13
CA VAL A 26 -11.12 -4.67 0.09
C VAL A 26 -10.63 -4.12 1.42
N PRO A 27 -9.72 -4.83 2.12
CA PRO A 27 -9.23 -4.34 3.39
C PRO A 27 -8.18 -3.25 3.23
N ALA A 28 -8.16 -2.32 4.19
CA ALA A 28 -7.11 -1.32 4.34
C ALA A 28 -6.48 -1.51 5.71
N PHE A 29 -5.20 -1.89 5.75
CA PHE A 29 -4.48 -2.16 7.00
C PHE A 29 -3.43 -1.09 7.24
N ASN A 30 -3.48 -0.47 8.41
CA ASN A 30 -2.45 0.45 8.87
C ASN A 30 -1.20 -0.32 9.26
N PHE A 31 -0.04 0.23 8.89
CA PHE A 31 1.24 -0.31 9.35
C PHE A 31 2.19 0.81 9.77
N ASN A 32 3.04 0.53 10.75
CA ASN A 32 4.00 1.48 11.31
C ASN A 32 5.43 0.94 11.27
N ASN A 33 5.61 -0.35 11.03
CA ASN A 33 6.91 -0.99 11.07
C ASN A 33 6.99 -2.16 10.07
N MET A 34 8.18 -2.69 9.93
CA MET A 34 8.47 -3.77 8.97
C MET A 34 7.70 -5.05 9.31
N GLU A 35 7.58 -5.40 10.59
CA GLU A 35 6.96 -6.64 11.04
C GLU A 35 5.46 -6.66 10.69
N GLN A 36 4.78 -5.53 10.89
CA GLN A 36 3.38 -5.39 10.49
C GLN A 36 3.23 -5.50 8.98
N LEU A 37 4.11 -4.82 8.23
CA LEU A 37 4.09 -4.86 6.77
C LEU A 37 4.28 -6.29 6.26
N GLN A 38 5.25 -7.01 6.79
CA GLN A 38 5.51 -8.40 6.42
C GLN A 38 4.28 -9.28 6.65
N ALA A 39 3.64 -9.15 7.81
CA ALA A 39 2.43 -9.92 8.13
C ALA A 39 1.29 -9.64 7.13
N ILE A 40 1.05 -8.38 6.82
CA ILE A 40 0.01 -7.97 5.86
C ILE A 40 0.30 -8.53 4.48
N VAL A 41 1.53 -8.38 4.00
CA VAL A 41 1.94 -8.83 2.66
C VAL A 41 1.88 -10.36 2.57
N MET A 42 2.31 -11.08 3.59
CA MET A 42 2.23 -12.55 3.62
C MET A 42 0.79 -13.03 3.52
N ALA A 43 -0.11 -12.45 4.31
CA ALA A 43 -1.53 -12.81 4.26
C ALA A 43 -2.17 -12.48 2.89
N ALA A 44 -1.88 -11.31 2.35
CA ALA A 44 -2.40 -10.89 1.05
C ALA A 44 -1.89 -11.79 -0.07
N ALA A 45 -0.60 -12.12 -0.06
CA ALA A 45 0.02 -13.00 -1.07
C ALA A 45 -0.52 -14.44 -0.98
N GLU A 46 -0.66 -14.98 0.22
CA GLU A 46 -1.20 -16.32 0.45
C GLU A 46 -2.60 -16.47 -0.12
N THR A 47 -3.44 -15.47 0.06
CA THR A 47 -4.82 -15.46 -0.42
C THR A 47 -4.97 -14.83 -1.81
N LYS A 48 -3.89 -14.23 -2.36
CA LYS A 48 -3.90 -13.44 -3.60
C LYS A 48 -5.01 -12.40 -3.60
N SER A 49 -5.19 -11.74 -2.46
CA SER A 49 -6.26 -10.78 -2.23
C SER A 49 -5.74 -9.35 -2.34
N PRO A 50 -6.46 -8.46 -3.04
CA PRO A 50 -6.10 -7.03 -3.09
C PRO A 50 -6.06 -6.45 -1.69
N VAL A 51 -5.12 -5.53 -1.46
CA VAL A 51 -4.94 -4.91 -0.15
C VAL A 51 -4.53 -3.45 -0.29
N ILE A 52 -5.03 -2.61 0.61
CA ILE A 52 -4.59 -1.23 0.75
C ILE A 52 -3.67 -1.16 1.97
N LEU A 53 -2.42 -0.77 1.73
CA LEU A 53 -1.45 -0.46 2.78
C LEU A 53 -1.68 0.99 3.19
N GLN A 54 -2.06 1.21 4.43
CA GLN A 54 -2.53 2.48 4.92
C GLN A 54 -1.56 3.08 5.91
N VAL A 55 -1.22 4.35 5.73
CA VAL A 55 -0.21 5.05 6.53
C VAL A 55 -0.75 6.38 7.00
N SER A 56 -0.80 6.58 8.31
CA SER A 56 -1.12 7.86 8.90
C SER A 56 0.11 8.80 8.88
N LYS A 57 -0.13 10.09 9.12
CA LYS A 57 0.94 11.06 9.31
C LYS A 57 1.91 10.62 10.41
N GLY A 58 1.38 10.11 11.52
CA GLY A 58 2.19 9.61 12.63
C GLY A 58 3.04 8.40 12.24
N ALA A 59 2.49 7.45 11.51
CA ALA A 59 3.23 6.29 11.02
C ALA A 59 4.33 6.70 10.03
N ARG A 60 4.02 7.65 9.14
CA ARG A 60 4.99 8.20 8.17
C ARG A 60 6.18 8.86 8.89
N ASN A 61 5.90 9.61 9.95
CA ASN A 61 6.95 10.25 10.75
C ASN A 61 7.74 9.23 11.57
N TYR A 62 7.08 8.24 12.14
CA TYR A 62 7.70 7.17 12.92
C TYR A 62 8.67 6.34 12.07
N ALA A 63 8.22 5.87 10.92
CA ALA A 63 9.02 5.03 10.04
C ALA A 63 10.05 5.81 9.23
N ASN A 64 9.87 7.12 9.08
CA ASN A 64 10.59 8.00 8.14
C ASN A 64 10.04 7.81 6.70
N GLN A 65 9.75 8.93 6.05
CA GLN A 65 9.10 8.90 4.72
C GLN A 65 9.94 8.23 3.64
N THR A 66 11.27 8.38 3.70
CA THR A 66 12.15 7.75 2.71
C THR A 66 12.16 6.23 2.87
N LEU A 67 12.31 5.75 4.10
CA LEU A 67 12.28 4.32 4.38
C LEU A 67 10.91 3.73 4.03
N LEU A 68 9.83 4.42 4.34
CA LEU A 68 8.48 3.98 4.06
C LEU A 68 8.23 3.79 2.56
N ARG A 69 8.77 4.69 1.74
CA ARG A 69 8.69 4.56 0.28
C ARG A 69 9.33 3.26 -0.20
N TYR A 70 10.54 2.96 0.28
CA TYR A 70 11.24 1.73 -0.09
C TYR A 70 10.57 0.49 0.53
N MET A 71 9.96 0.62 1.68
CA MET A 71 9.15 -0.45 2.26
C MET A 71 7.94 -0.77 1.37
N ALA A 72 7.27 0.25 0.82
CA ALA A 72 6.13 0.04 -0.08
C ALA A 72 6.57 -0.65 -1.38
N GLU A 73 7.69 -0.23 -1.95
CA GLU A 73 8.27 -0.88 -3.12
C GLU A 73 8.69 -2.32 -2.81
N GLY A 74 9.36 -2.52 -1.68
CA GLY A 74 9.76 -3.83 -1.19
C GLY A 74 8.59 -4.75 -0.94
N ALA A 75 7.45 -4.23 -0.48
CA ALA A 75 6.24 -5.01 -0.26
C ALA A 75 5.75 -5.67 -1.56
N VAL A 76 5.79 -4.94 -2.68
CA VAL A 76 5.39 -5.48 -3.99
C VAL A 76 6.35 -6.59 -4.41
N GLU A 77 7.65 -6.36 -4.30
CA GLU A 77 8.66 -7.37 -4.67
C GLU A 77 8.58 -8.61 -3.77
N TYR A 78 8.39 -8.42 -2.47
CA TYR A 78 8.21 -9.52 -1.53
C TYR A 78 6.97 -10.35 -1.86
N ALA A 79 5.86 -9.72 -2.20
CA ALA A 79 4.64 -10.41 -2.62
C ALA A 79 4.90 -11.30 -3.84
N LYS A 80 5.70 -10.84 -4.80
CA LYS A 80 6.10 -11.63 -5.97
C LYS A 80 6.95 -12.83 -5.57
N GLU A 81 7.91 -12.66 -4.65
CA GLU A 81 8.72 -13.75 -4.11
C GLU A 81 7.86 -14.83 -3.46
N LEU A 82 6.77 -14.44 -2.82
CA LEU A 82 5.82 -15.36 -2.19
C LEU A 82 4.85 -16.03 -3.18
N GLY A 83 4.99 -15.76 -4.48
CA GLY A 83 4.21 -16.42 -5.53
C GLY A 83 3.02 -15.61 -6.06
N TRP A 84 2.87 -14.37 -5.63
CA TRP A 84 1.82 -13.49 -6.15
C TRP A 84 2.37 -12.69 -7.35
N ALA A 85 2.21 -13.23 -8.56
CA ALA A 85 2.85 -12.69 -9.76
C ALA A 85 2.44 -11.26 -10.13
N LYS A 86 1.17 -10.90 -9.85
CA LYS A 86 0.63 -9.57 -10.14
C LYS A 86 0.00 -8.98 -8.88
N PRO A 87 0.80 -8.52 -7.91
CA PRO A 87 0.27 -7.98 -6.66
C PRO A 87 -0.66 -6.79 -6.89
N GLN A 88 -1.80 -6.78 -6.20
CA GLN A 88 -2.75 -5.69 -6.22
C GLN A 88 -2.64 -4.94 -4.89
N ILE A 89 -1.63 -4.10 -4.77
CA ILE A 89 -1.27 -3.37 -3.55
C ILE A 89 -1.37 -1.87 -3.82
N VAL A 90 -2.14 -1.18 -2.98
CA VAL A 90 -2.28 0.28 -3.00
C VAL A 90 -1.62 0.86 -1.77
N LEU A 91 -0.90 1.96 -1.91
CA LEU A 91 -0.40 2.75 -0.79
C LEU A 91 -1.29 3.97 -0.60
N HIS A 92 -1.81 4.16 0.60
CA HIS A 92 -2.80 5.18 0.91
C HIS A 92 -2.39 6.02 2.12
N LEU A 93 -2.51 7.35 2.00
CA LEU A 93 -2.40 8.25 3.15
C LEU A 93 -3.72 8.25 3.90
N ASP A 94 -3.69 7.83 5.15
CA ASP A 94 -4.84 7.78 6.05
C ASP A 94 -4.93 9.08 6.85
N HIS A 95 -6.10 9.69 6.91
CA HIS A 95 -6.33 10.93 7.65
C HIS A 95 -5.40 12.08 7.25
N GLY A 96 -5.31 12.36 5.96
CA GLY A 96 -4.56 13.54 5.48
C GLY A 96 -5.23 14.82 5.98
N ASP A 97 -4.55 15.55 6.87
CA ASP A 97 -5.11 16.71 7.59
C ASP A 97 -4.84 18.06 6.93
N SER A 98 -4.05 18.10 5.87
CA SER A 98 -3.75 19.33 5.14
C SER A 98 -3.42 19.05 3.69
N PHE A 99 -3.60 20.08 2.86
CA PHE A 99 -3.18 20.01 1.45
C PHE A 99 -1.67 19.76 1.33
N GLU A 100 -0.88 20.44 2.14
CA GLU A 100 0.58 20.33 2.13
C GLU A 100 1.04 18.90 2.44
N LEU A 101 0.41 18.23 3.41
CA LEU A 101 0.69 16.84 3.73
C LEU A 101 0.36 15.92 2.56
N CYS A 102 -0.83 16.06 2.00
CA CYS A 102 -1.26 15.27 0.84
C CYS A 102 -0.32 15.47 -0.35
N LYS A 103 0.02 16.74 -0.64
CA LYS A 103 0.96 17.08 -1.72
C LYS A 103 2.33 16.43 -1.47
N SER A 104 2.85 16.50 -0.25
CA SER A 104 4.16 15.91 0.09
C SER A 104 4.19 14.40 -0.10
N CYS A 105 3.06 13.72 0.09
CA CYS A 105 2.95 12.29 -0.18
C CYS A 105 2.97 11.99 -1.68
N VAL A 106 2.32 12.82 -2.48
CA VAL A 106 2.34 12.68 -3.94
C VAL A 106 3.73 12.96 -4.51
N ASP A 107 4.41 13.97 -3.98
CA ASP A 107 5.73 14.39 -4.47
C ASP A 107 6.86 13.43 -4.03
N MET A 108 6.61 12.61 -3.08
CA MET A 108 7.55 11.62 -2.57
C MET A 108 7.78 10.47 -3.58
#